data_b9c908ab69d29fcfa019363ab849cefc
#
_entry.id   b9c908ab69d29fcfa019363ab849cefc
#
_cell.length_a   1.000
_cell.length_b   1.000
_cell.length_c   1.000
_cell.angle_alpha   90.00
_cell.angle_beta   90.00
_cell.angle_gamma   90.00
#
_symmetry.space_group_name_H-M   'P 1'
#
loop_
_entity.id
_entity.type
_entity.pdbx_description
1 polymer ?
#
loop_
_entity_poly.entity_id
_entity_poly.type
_entity_poly.pdbx_seq_one_letter_code
_entity_poly.pdbx_strand_id
1 'polypeptide(L)'
;LKKLNILILFILSTVALHAQESFVNEVNYPYLDKLIATAKKNYPEVKIRQAQIEAAKATLTQSKVLWLDAITASYIYSPKNSLNLANPTFFNGYQIGLSVNVGQLLSKPFATRVARENVNIAQFQQQTYNLTLEATVKRLYFQYLEAQADLRNRARAVTDGEIAVKQLKYTFQKGETTFHDYNESLVGLYNQNSFKVQGELAMLTAKANLEEFLGVKLEEVK
;
A
#
# COMPACT_ATOMS: atom_id res chain seq x y z
N LEU A 1 -29.68 -53.10 21.82
CA LEU A 1 -29.93 -51.75 22.39
C LEU A 1 -28.65 -51.07 22.85
N LYS A 2 -27.76 -51.69 23.66
CA LYS A 2 -26.49 -51.06 24.13
C LYS A 2 -25.53 -50.67 23.00
N LYS A 3 -25.40 -51.51 21.94
CA LYS A 3 -24.53 -51.21 20.78
C LYS A 3 -25.08 -50.06 19.91
N LEU A 4 -26.40 -49.90 19.83
CA LEU A 4 -27.06 -48.83 19.11
C LEU A 4 -26.85 -47.48 19.82
N ASN A 5 -26.93 -47.44 21.17
CA ASN A 5 -26.66 -46.24 21.94
C ASN A 5 -25.20 -45.76 21.86
N ILE A 6 -24.23 -46.68 21.76
CA ILE A 6 -22.82 -46.35 21.59
C ILE A 6 -22.58 -45.74 20.18
N LEU A 7 -23.24 -46.26 19.15
CA LEU A 7 -23.15 -45.76 17.79
C LEU A 7 -23.75 -44.35 17.69
N ILE A 8 -24.87 -44.06 18.33
CA ILE A 8 -25.50 -42.76 18.39
C ILE A 8 -24.62 -41.74 19.15
N LEU A 9 -23.98 -42.16 20.25
CA LEU A 9 -23.06 -41.32 21.01
C LEU A 9 -21.80 -40.93 20.16
N PHE A 10 -21.32 -41.89 19.37
CA PHE A 10 -20.16 -41.65 18.48
C PHE A 10 -20.51 -40.71 17.31
N ILE A 11 -21.73 -40.80 16.77
CA ILE A 11 -22.21 -39.88 15.71
C ILE A 11 -22.45 -38.48 16.27
N LEU A 12 -22.96 -38.33 17.51
CA LEU A 12 -23.11 -37.02 18.15
C LEU A 12 -21.75 -36.34 18.44
N SER A 13 -20.70 -37.10 18.74
CA SER A 13 -19.38 -36.54 19.04
C SER A 13 -18.66 -35.97 17.80
N THR A 14 -18.99 -36.45 16.59
CA THR A 14 -18.39 -35.94 15.35
C THR A 14 -18.99 -34.62 14.89
N VAL A 15 -20.19 -34.26 15.32
CA VAL A 15 -20.85 -32.98 14.96
C VAL A 15 -20.29 -31.80 15.77
N ALA A 16 -19.68 -32.03 16.92
CA ALA A 16 -19.15 -30.99 17.79
C ALA A 16 -17.76 -30.44 17.35
N LEU A 17 -17.10 -31.07 16.36
CA LEU A 17 -15.74 -30.73 15.94
C LEU A 17 -15.64 -29.57 14.90
N HIS A 18 -16.76 -28.98 14.49
CA HIS A 18 -16.76 -27.87 13.50
C HIS A 18 -16.78 -26.46 14.10
N ALA A 19 -16.51 -26.32 15.40
CA ALA A 19 -16.56 -25.04 16.09
C ALA A 19 -15.21 -24.26 16.07
N GLN A 20 -14.33 -24.50 15.09
CA GLN A 20 -13.22 -23.60 14.87
C GLN A 20 -13.72 -22.41 14.04
N GLU A 21 -14.00 -21.28 14.70
CA GLU A 21 -14.34 -20.04 14.03
C GLU A 21 -13.14 -19.59 13.18
N SER A 22 -13.20 -19.89 11.89
CA SER A 22 -12.23 -19.40 10.92
C SER A 22 -12.63 -17.97 10.49
N PHE A 23 -11.73 -17.01 10.63
CA PHE A 23 -11.94 -15.64 10.13
C PHE A 23 -12.05 -15.57 8.60
N VAL A 24 -11.69 -16.65 7.88
CA VAL A 24 -11.79 -16.72 6.41
C VAL A 24 -13.21 -16.48 5.92
N ASN A 25 -14.23 -16.92 6.70
CA ASN A 25 -15.64 -16.69 6.36
C ASN A 25 -16.07 -15.22 6.53
N GLU A 26 -15.28 -14.40 7.20
CA GLU A 26 -15.55 -12.98 7.41
C GLU A 26 -14.99 -12.12 6.28
N VAL A 27 -14.22 -12.69 5.35
CA VAL A 27 -13.63 -11.97 4.24
C VAL A 27 -14.74 -11.50 3.28
N ASN A 28 -14.95 -10.20 3.23
CA ASN A 28 -15.88 -9.57 2.30
C ASN A 28 -15.10 -9.08 1.06
N TYR A 29 -15.07 -9.90 0.01
CA TYR A 29 -14.36 -9.56 -1.23
C TYR A 29 -14.91 -8.31 -1.93
N PRO A 30 -16.23 -8.10 -2.06
CA PRO A 30 -16.77 -6.83 -2.60
C PRO A 30 -16.32 -5.59 -1.83
N TYR A 31 -16.19 -5.68 -0.51
CA TYR A 31 -15.66 -4.58 0.30
C TYR A 31 -14.15 -4.40 0.09
N LEU A 32 -13.40 -5.50 0.00
CA LEU A 32 -11.97 -5.47 -0.32
C LEU A 32 -11.70 -4.77 -1.67
N ASP A 33 -12.52 -5.05 -2.69
CA ASP A 33 -12.39 -4.39 -3.99
C ASP A 33 -12.61 -2.87 -3.88
N LYS A 34 -13.56 -2.42 -3.04
CA LYS A 34 -13.76 -0.99 -2.75
C LYS A 34 -12.55 -0.38 -2.03
N LEU A 35 -11.95 -1.09 -1.08
CA LEU A 35 -10.72 -0.63 -0.41
C LEU A 35 -9.58 -0.44 -1.41
N ILE A 36 -9.38 -1.42 -2.30
CA ILE A 36 -8.35 -1.34 -3.36
C ILE A 36 -8.62 -0.15 -4.30
N ALA A 37 -9.86 0.04 -4.73
CA ALA A 37 -10.23 1.18 -5.58
C ALA A 37 -9.99 2.53 -4.87
N THR A 38 -10.31 2.61 -3.59
CA THR A 38 -10.10 3.80 -2.76
C THR A 38 -8.60 4.10 -2.62
N ALA A 39 -7.78 3.10 -2.33
CA ALA A 39 -6.32 3.25 -2.26
C ALA A 39 -5.74 3.72 -3.60
N LYS A 40 -6.12 3.11 -4.72
CA LYS A 40 -5.69 3.52 -6.07
C LYS A 40 -6.07 4.97 -6.41
N LYS A 41 -7.16 5.48 -5.84
CA LYS A 41 -7.62 6.87 -6.05
C LYS A 41 -6.89 7.88 -5.16
N ASN A 42 -6.67 7.55 -3.90
CA ASN A 42 -6.28 8.52 -2.87
C ASN A 42 -4.78 8.48 -2.57
N TYR A 43 -4.13 7.29 -2.67
CA TYR A 43 -2.76 7.13 -2.21
C TYR A 43 -1.78 8.01 -3.02
N PRO A 44 -1.00 8.87 -2.37
CA PRO A 44 -0.19 9.89 -3.05
C PRO A 44 0.81 9.33 -4.06
N GLU A 45 1.40 8.17 -3.79
CA GLU A 45 2.39 7.54 -4.69
C GLU A 45 1.79 7.21 -6.07
N VAL A 46 0.49 6.88 -6.15
CA VAL A 46 -0.19 6.66 -7.44
C VAL A 46 -0.18 7.95 -8.28
N LYS A 47 -0.39 9.10 -7.63
CA LYS A 47 -0.35 10.42 -8.28
C LYS A 47 1.07 10.78 -8.74
N ILE A 48 2.08 10.42 -7.94
CA ILE A 48 3.49 10.60 -8.30
C ILE A 48 3.80 9.79 -9.56
N ARG A 49 3.40 8.52 -9.64
CA ARG A 49 3.60 7.69 -10.83
C ARG A 49 2.89 8.25 -12.06
N GLN A 50 1.68 8.76 -11.89
CA GLN A 50 0.97 9.43 -12.98
C GLN A 50 1.72 10.68 -13.46
N ALA A 51 2.21 11.51 -12.54
CA ALA A 51 3.01 12.69 -12.90
C ALA A 51 4.32 12.32 -13.62
N GLN A 52 4.97 11.21 -13.26
CA GLN A 52 6.14 10.68 -13.96
C GLN A 52 5.83 10.31 -15.42
N ILE A 53 4.67 9.71 -15.68
CA ILE A 53 4.23 9.41 -17.05
C ILE A 53 4.03 10.71 -17.83
N GLU A 54 3.38 11.72 -17.26
CA GLU A 54 3.16 12.99 -17.93
C GLU A 54 4.49 13.74 -18.20
N ALA A 55 5.44 13.69 -17.28
CA ALA A 55 6.79 14.21 -17.48
C ALA A 55 7.53 13.49 -18.63
N ALA A 56 7.45 12.17 -18.69
CA ALA A 56 8.03 11.38 -19.78
C ALA A 56 7.39 11.70 -21.13
N LYS A 57 6.06 11.88 -21.18
CA LYS A 57 5.34 12.33 -22.39
C LYS A 57 5.76 13.74 -22.83
N ALA A 58 5.94 14.66 -21.88
CA ALA A 58 6.45 16.01 -22.19
C ALA A 58 7.85 15.95 -22.79
N THR A 59 8.75 15.13 -22.23
CA THR A 59 10.09 14.88 -22.77
C THR A 59 10.04 14.28 -24.19
N LEU A 60 9.13 13.34 -24.44
CA LEU A 60 8.92 12.79 -25.79
C LEU A 60 8.42 13.87 -26.75
N THR A 61 7.51 14.73 -26.34
CA THR A 61 7.04 15.85 -27.17
C THR A 61 8.16 16.83 -27.45
N GLN A 62 8.95 17.18 -26.44
CA GLN A 62 10.14 18.02 -26.59
C GLN A 62 11.12 17.40 -27.60
N SER A 63 11.42 16.11 -27.50
CA SER A 63 12.35 15.44 -28.41
C SER A 63 11.90 15.47 -29.87
N LYS A 64 10.58 15.51 -30.13
CA LYS A 64 10.02 15.64 -31.48
C LYS A 64 10.19 17.04 -32.08
N VAL A 65 10.35 18.07 -31.24
CA VAL A 65 10.51 19.46 -31.70
C VAL A 65 11.98 19.86 -31.78
N LEU A 66 12.86 19.25 -30.99
CA LEU A 66 14.28 19.59 -30.90
C LEU A 66 15.07 19.38 -32.21
N TRP A 67 14.49 18.81 -33.28
CA TRP A 67 15.15 18.76 -34.59
C TRP A 67 15.39 20.18 -35.17
N LEU A 68 14.59 21.17 -34.75
CA LEU A 68 14.78 22.57 -35.13
C LEU A 68 16.11 23.14 -34.65
N ASP A 69 16.66 22.62 -33.52
CA ASP A 69 17.96 23.07 -32.98
C ASP A 69 19.14 22.70 -33.86
N ALA A 70 18.92 21.81 -34.84
CA ALA A 70 19.94 21.48 -35.84
C ALA A 70 20.12 22.60 -36.88
N ILE A 71 19.22 23.57 -36.91
CA ILE A 71 19.25 24.71 -37.83
C ILE A 71 19.47 25.98 -37.03
N THR A 72 20.57 26.65 -37.27
CA THR A 72 20.92 27.93 -36.61
C THR A 72 20.98 29.03 -37.63
N ALA A 73 20.21 30.10 -37.43
CA ALA A 73 20.30 31.35 -38.19
C ALA A 73 21.12 32.37 -37.38
N SER A 74 22.10 32.96 -37.98
CA SER A 74 22.96 33.98 -37.36
C SER A 74 22.90 35.27 -38.16
N TYR A 75 22.86 36.39 -37.45
CA TYR A 75 22.98 37.75 -38.01
C TYR A 75 24.12 38.46 -37.30
N ILE A 76 25.13 38.84 -38.08
CA ILE A 76 26.32 39.51 -37.57
C ILE A 76 26.44 40.87 -38.30
N TYR A 77 26.57 41.95 -37.53
CA TYR A 77 26.87 43.27 -38.03
C TYR A 77 28.31 43.65 -37.64
N SER A 78 29.17 43.88 -38.62
CA SER A 78 30.55 44.30 -38.42
C SER A 78 30.72 45.75 -38.93
N PRO A 79 30.83 46.76 -38.06
CA PRO A 79 31.02 48.17 -38.49
C PRO A 79 32.38 48.37 -39.17
N LYS A 80 32.41 49.25 -40.19
CA LYS A 80 33.57 49.50 -41.09
C LYS A 80 34.88 49.91 -40.41
N ASN A 81 34.89 50.23 -39.09
CA ASN A 81 36.08 50.84 -38.41
C ASN A 81 36.59 49.96 -37.23
N SER A 82 36.28 48.73 -37.15
CA SER A 82 36.83 47.86 -36.08
C SER A 82 38.01 47.03 -36.59
N LEU A 83 39.21 47.61 -36.57
CA LEU A 83 40.47 46.88 -36.67
C LEU A 83 40.71 46.17 -35.34
N ASN A 84 40.05 45.06 -35.13
CA ASN A 84 40.35 44.16 -34.00
C ASN A 84 41.40 43.14 -34.42
N LEU A 85 42.67 43.41 -34.06
CA LEU A 85 43.82 42.55 -34.38
C LEU A 85 43.69 41.14 -33.83
N ALA A 86 42.82 40.90 -32.84
CA ALA A 86 42.59 39.59 -32.27
C ALA A 86 41.56 38.76 -33.07
N ASN A 87 40.70 39.39 -33.87
CA ASN A 87 39.71 38.74 -34.74
C ASN A 87 39.55 39.55 -36.04
N PRO A 88 40.40 39.34 -37.06
CA PRO A 88 40.24 40.00 -38.34
C PRO A 88 39.00 39.48 -39.05
N THR A 89 37.88 40.21 -38.98
CA THR A 89 36.70 39.92 -39.78
C THR A 89 36.97 40.43 -41.20
N PHE A 90 37.13 39.55 -42.17
CA PHE A 90 37.37 39.87 -43.57
C PHE A 90 36.16 40.51 -44.26
N PHE A 91 35.01 40.61 -43.57
CA PHE A 91 33.76 41.11 -44.10
C PHE A 91 33.26 42.27 -43.25
N ASN A 92 33.17 43.48 -43.89
CA ASN A 92 32.53 44.65 -43.30
C ASN A 92 31.06 44.70 -43.73
N GLY A 93 30.15 45.03 -42.80
CA GLY A 93 28.74 45.21 -43.07
C GLY A 93 27.87 44.10 -42.40
N TYR A 94 26.81 43.81 -43.10
CA TYR A 94 25.82 42.81 -42.62
C TYR A 94 26.17 41.41 -43.14
N GLN A 95 26.18 40.41 -42.23
CA GLN A 95 26.38 39.00 -42.59
C GLN A 95 25.22 38.19 -42.05
N ILE A 96 24.55 37.45 -42.93
CA ILE A 96 23.51 36.49 -42.55
C ILE A 96 24.08 35.10 -42.81
N GLY A 97 24.13 34.30 -41.77
CA GLY A 97 24.57 32.90 -41.85
C GLY A 97 23.42 31.95 -41.53
N LEU A 98 23.35 30.83 -42.27
CA LEU A 98 22.52 29.68 -41.95
C LEU A 98 23.43 28.48 -41.84
N SER A 99 23.40 27.82 -40.69
CA SER A 99 24.16 26.59 -40.46
C SER A 99 23.24 25.43 -40.12
N VAL A 100 23.59 24.26 -40.63
CA VAL A 100 22.85 23.01 -40.38
C VAL A 100 23.80 21.98 -39.78
N ASN A 101 23.48 21.50 -38.59
CA ASN A 101 24.27 20.46 -37.93
C ASN A 101 23.73 19.09 -38.32
N VAL A 102 24.36 18.46 -39.33
CA VAL A 102 23.97 17.18 -39.88
C VAL A 102 24.06 16.05 -38.82
N GLY A 103 25.08 16.07 -37.95
CA GLY A 103 25.22 15.11 -36.85
C GLY A 103 24.04 15.12 -35.91
N GLN A 104 23.56 16.33 -35.56
CA GLN A 104 22.33 16.46 -34.76
C GLN A 104 21.10 15.93 -35.49
N LEU A 105 20.93 16.23 -36.78
CA LEU A 105 19.80 15.71 -37.56
C LEU A 105 19.74 14.18 -37.54
N LEU A 106 20.88 13.52 -37.73
CA LEU A 106 20.98 12.06 -37.74
C LEU A 106 20.76 11.42 -36.36
N SER A 107 21.09 12.11 -35.26
CA SER A 107 20.91 11.60 -33.88
C SER A 107 19.49 11.75 -33.34
N LYS A 108 18.66 12.70 -33.84
CA LYS A 108 17.32 12.99 -33.35
C LYS A 108 16.34 11.82 -33.41
N PRO A 109 16.27 10.98 -34.45
CA PRO A 109 15.37 9.80 -34.45
C PRO A 109 15.66 8.85 -33.30
N PHE A 110 16.95 8.66 -32.96
CA PHE A 110 17.35 7.78 -31.84
C PHE A 110 16.95 8.41 -30.50
N ALA A 111 17.16 9.72 -30.32
CA ALA A 111 16.73 10.42 -29.11
C ALA A 111 15.21 10.35 -28.91
N THR A 112 14.41 10.51 -29.98
CA THR A 112 12.94 10.37 -29.94
C THR A 112 12.52 8.94 -29.60
N ARG A 113 13.24 7.92 -30.11
CA ARG A 113 12.98 6.52 -29.78
C ARG A 113 13.26 6.27 -28.29
N VAL A 114 14.39 6.73 -27.77
CA VAL A 114 14.71 6.63 -26.33
C VAL A 114 13.64 7.31 -25.47
N ALA A 115 13.22 8.52 -25.83
CA ALA A 115 12.17 9.23 -25.11
C ALA A 115 10.82 8.47 -25.14
N ARG A 116 10.50 7.79 -26.24
CA ARG A 116 9.31 6.93 -26.34
C ARG A 116 9.40 5.73 -25.39
N GLU A 117 10.56 5.05 -25.37
CA GLU A 117 10.75 3.92 -24.44
C GLU A 117 10.71 4.36 -22.98
N ASN A 118 11.17 5.56 -22.65
CA ASN A 118 11.02 6.11 -21.30
C ASN A 118 9.54 6.30 -20.91
N VAL A 119 8.64 6.66 -21.83
CA VAL A 119 7.19 6.68 -21.58
C VAL A 119 6.68 5.27 -21.27
N ASN A 120 7.09 4.26 -22.07
CA ASN A 120 6.70 2.87 -21.84
C ASN A 120 7.19 2.37 -20.47
N ILE A 121 8.45 2.68 -20.10
CA ILE A 121 9.01 2.33 -18.80
C ILE A 121 8.18 2.96 -17.67
N ALA A 122 7.85 4.25 -17.74
CA ALA A 122 7.04 4.93 -16.73
C ALA A 122 5.64 4.29 -16.60
N GLN A 123 5.02 3.89 -17.71
CA GLN A 123 3.73 3.19 -17.70
C GLN A 123 3.83 1.81 -17.04
N PHE A 124 4.85 1.01 -17.37
CA PHE A 124 5.06 -0.28 -16.73
C PHE A 124 5.38 -0.15 -15.24
N GLN A 125 6.12 0.87 -14.83
CA GLN A 125 6.36 1.16 -13.43
C GLN A 125 5.06 1.48 -12.69
N GLN A 126 4.15 2.25 -13.29
CA GLN A 126 2.82 2.50 -12.72
C GLN A 126 2.00 1.20 -12.61
N GLN A 127 2.00 0.36 -13.64
CA GLN A 127 1.29 -0.92 -13.60
C GLN A 127 1.82 -1.83 -12.49
N THR A 128 3.15 -1.99 -12.40
CA THR A 128 3.80 -2.77 -11.34
C THR A 128 3.45 -2.22 -9.96
N TYR A 129 3.48 -0.91 -9.81
CA TYR A 129 3.12 -0.27 -8.55
C TYR A 129 1.65 -0.53 -8.17
N ASN A 130 0.72 -0.46 -9.12
CA ASN A 130 -0.69 -0.76 -8.88
C ASN A 130 -0.91 -2.20 -8.39
N LEU A 131 -0.17 -3.17 -8.94
CA LEU A 131 -0.22 -4.55 -8.47
C LEU A 131 0.33 -4.70 -7.04
N THR A 132 1.44 -4.02 -6.75
CA THR A 132 2.05 -4.02 -5.41
C THR A 132 1.11 -3.36 -4.38
N LEU A 133 0.48 -2.24 -4.72
CA LEU A 133 -0.49 -1.56 -3.88
C LEU A 133 -1.69 -2.45 -3.59
N GLU A 134 -2.23 -3.11 -4.61
CA GLU A 134 -3.34 -4.05 -4.45
C GLU A 134 -2.98 -5.21 -3.51
N ALA A 135 -1.81 -5.84 -3.70
CA ALA A 135 -1.33 -6.90 -2.83
C ALA A 135 -1.13 -6.41 -1.38
N THR A 136 -0.63 -5.18 -1.22
CA THR A 136 -0.43 -4.56 0.10
C THR A 136 -1.75 -4.31 0.80
N VAL A 137 -2.75 -3.73 0.12
CA VAL A 137 -4.09 -3.48 0.69
C VAL A 137 -4.76 -4.80 1.08
N LYS A 138 -4.66 -5.85 0.24
CA LYS A 138 -5.18 -7.19 0.57
C LYS A 138 -4.56 -7.73 1.85
N ARG A 139 -3.23 -7.67 1.96
CA ARG A 139 -2.50 -8.13 3.15
C ARG A 139 -2.91 -7.37 4.41
N LEU A 140 -3.00 -6.03 4.34
CA LEU A 140 -3.38 -5.18 5.47
C LEU A 140 -4.84 -5.42 5.89
N TYR A 141 -5.74 -5.65 4.93
CA TYR A 141 -7.12 -6.01 5.23
C TYR A 141 -7.22 -7.36 5.96
N PHE A 142 -6.47 -8.37 5.52
CA PHE A 142 -6.46 -9.67 6.21
C PHE A 142 -5.84 -9.57 7.60
N GLN A 143 -4.79 -8.78 7.79
CA GLN A 143 -4.22 -8.51 9.11
C GLN A 143 -5.21 -7.80 10.04
N TYR A 144 -6.00 -6.88 9.51
CA TYR A 144 -7.07 -6.24 10.28
C TYR A 144 -8.15 -7.23 10.71
N LEU A 145 -8.61 -8.13 9.82
CA LEU A 145 -9.58 -9.18 10.15
C LEU A 145 -9.01 -10.17 11.19
N GLU A 146 -7.75 -10.57 11.03
CA GLU A 146 -7.05 -11.42 11.99
C GLU A 146 -7.03 -10.78 13.38
N ALA A 147 -6.61 -9.51 13.48
CA ALA A 147 -6.56 -8.78 14.74
C ALA A 147 -7.95 -8.61 15.37
N GLN A 148 -9.01 -8.44 14.58
CA GLN A 148 -10.39 -8.42 15.08
C GLN A 148 -10.81 -9.79 15.65
N ALA A 149 -10.47 -10.87 14.95
CA ALA A 149 -10.79 -12.24 15.42
C ALA A 149 -10.03 -12.57 16.71
N ASP A 150 -8.74 -12.21 16.78
CA ASP A 150 -7.93 -12.39 18.00
C ASP A 150 -8.50 -11.60 19.18
N LEU A 151 -8.87 -10.33 18.97
CA LEU A 151 -9.50 -9.52 20.01
C LEU A 151 -10.80 -10.12 20.53
N ARG A 152 -11.65 -10.67 19.62
CA ARG A 152 -12.89 -11.35 20.04
C ARG A 152 -12.59 -12.58 20.91
N ASN A 153 -11.58 -13.37 20.54
CA ASN A 153 -11.17 -14.54 21.31
C ASN A 153 -10.63 -14.16 22.70
N ARG A 154 -9.80 -13.13 22.77
CA ARG A 154 -9.28 -12.60 24.05
C ARG A 154 -10.40 -12.01 24.92
N ALA A 155 -11.38 -11.32 24.32
CA ALA A 155 -12.54 -10.80 25.05
C ALA A 155 -13.39 -11.94 25.64
N ARG A 156 -13.59 -13.05 24.90
CA ARG A 156 -14.27 -14.26 25.40
C ARG A 156 -13.49 -14.88 26.57
N ALA A 157 -12.15 -15.01 26.44
CA ALA A 157 -11.32 -15.55 27.51
C ALA A 157 -11.41 -14.73 28.81
N VAL A 158 -11.54 -13.40 28.72
CA VAL A 158 -11.80 -12.56 29.89
C VAL A 158 -13.15 -12.89 30.51
N THR A 159 -14.21 -12.99 29.71
CA THR A 159 -15.56 -13.34 30.20
C THR A 159 -15.57 -14.70 30.89
N ASP A 160 -14.92 -15.71 30.31
CA ASP A 160 -14.80 -17.05 30.89
C ASP A 160 -13.99 -16.99 32.20
N GLY A 161 -12.91 -16.21 32.24
CA GLY A 161 -12.12 -15.96 33.45
C GLY A 161 -12.93 -15.30 34.57
N GLU A 162 -13.77 -14.30 34.25
CA GLU A 162 -14.67 -13.67 35.22
C GLU A 162 -15.66 -14.66 35.83
N ILE A 163 -16.22 -15.55 35.00
CA ILE A 163 -17.13 -16.62 35.47
C ILE A 163 -16.38 -17.57 36.39
N ALA A 164 -15.18 -18.02 36.02
CA ALA A 164 -14.35 -18.90 36.82
C ALA A 164 -13.99 -18.29 38.17
N VAL A 165 -13.54 -17.06 38.21
CA VAL A 165 -13.24 -16.30 39.45
C VAL A 165 -14.48 -16.19 40.32
N LYS A 166 -15.65 -15.88 39.76
CA LYS A 166 -16.90 -15.79 40.50
C LYS A 166 -17.29 -17.13 41.13
N GLN A 167 -17.12 -18.22 40.42
CA GLN A 167 -17.39 -19.58 40.91
C GLN A 167 -16.42 -19.94 42.05
N LEU A 168 -15.11 -19.73 41.85
CA LEU A 168 -14.11 -20.03 42.87
C LEU A 168 -14.24 -19.14 44.12
N LYS A 169 -14.65 -17.88 43.98
CA LYS A 169 -14.98 -17.02 45.10
C LYS A 169 -16.12 -17.59 45.93
N TYR A 170 -17.16 -18.08 45.29
CA TYR A 170 -18.30 -18.70 45.96
C TYR A 170 -17.93 -19.98 46.71
N THR A 171 -17.17 -20.91 46.09
CA THR A 171 -16.69 -22.13 46.75
C THR A 171 -15.69 -21.87 47.87
N PHE A 172 -14.82 -20.85 47.71
CA PHE A 172 -13.92 -20.39 48.77
C PHE A 172 -14.70 -19.87 50.02
N GLN A 173 -15.76 -19.10 49.78
CA GLN A 173 -16.62 -18.59 50.89
C GLN A 173 -17.32 -19.72 51.65
N LYS A 174 -17.54 -20.85 50.99
CA LYS A 174 -18.09 -22.06 51.62
C LYS A 174 -17.06 -22.97 52.30
N GLY A 175 -15.76 -22.64 52.19
CA GLY A 175 -14.67 -23.47 52.67
C GLY A 175 -14.36 -24.71 51.83
N GLU A 176 -14.91 -24.79 50.59
CA GLU A 176 -14.77 -25.93 49.67
C GLU A 176 -13.52 -25.83 48.78
N THR A 177 -12.88 -24.64 48.72
CA THR A 177 -11.69 -24.35 47.88
C THR A 177 -10.70 -23.56 48.70
N THR A 178 -9.39 -23.66 48.37
CA THR A 178 -8.33 -22.96 49.09
C THR A 178 -8.21 -21.50 48.65
N PHE A 179 -7.64 -20.63 49.48
CA PHE A 179 -7.29 -19.27 49.11
C PHE A 179 -6.28 -19.23 47.95
N HIS A 180 -5.42 -20.25 47.87
CA HIS A 180 -4.45 -20.39 46.78
C HIS A 180 -5.14 -20.50 45.43
N ASP A 181 -6.10 -21.40 45.31
CA ASP A 181 -6.82 -21.65 44.05
C ASP A 181 -7.63 -20.42 43.61
N TYR A 182 -8.28 -19.73 44.57
CA TYR A 182 -9.00 -18.50 44.28
C TYR A 182 -8.03 -17.38 43.81
N ASN A 183 -6.89 -17.23 44.51
CA ASN A 183 -5.90 -16.20 44.12
C ASN A 183 -5.24 -16.49 42.78
N GLU A 184 -4.95 -17.77 42.47
CA GLU A 184 -4.42 -18.17 41.17
C GLU A 184 -5.41 -17.83 40.03
N SER A 185 -6.70 -18.05 40.23
CA SER A 185 -7.74 -17.67 39.27
C SER A 185 -7.84 -16.15 39.05
N LEU A 186 -7.68 -15.36 40.14
CA LEU A 186 -7.61 -13.89 40.03
C LEU A 186 -6.41 -13.44 39.21
N VAL A 187 -5.22 -13.99 39.47
CA VAL A 187 -4.02 -13.71 38.68
C VAL A 187 -4.23 -14.10 37.21
N GLY A 188 -4.86 -15.24 36.95
CA GLY A 188 -5.25 -15.68 35.60
C GLY A 188 -6.14 -14.65 34.90
N LEU A 189 -7.17 -14.14 35.58
CA LEU A 189 -8.06 -13.10 35.04
C LEU A 189 -7.33 -11.81 34.73
N TYR A 190 -6.41 -11.34 35.61
CA TYR A 190 -5.59 -10.15 35.34
C TYR A 190 -4.71 -10.33 34.12
N ASN A 191 -4.14 -11.52 33.91
CA ASN A 191 -3.36 -11.84 32.72
C ASN A 191 -4.23 -11.81 31.45
N GLN A 192 -5.46 -12.37 31.50
CA GLN A 192 -6.39 -12.33 30.37
C GLN A 192 -6.79 -10.88 30.03
N ASN A 193 -7.05 -10.03 31.04
CA ASN A 193 -7.30 -8.62 30.79
C ASN A 193 -6.12 -7.91 30.13
N SER A 194 -4.89 -8.20 30.57
CA SER A 194 -3.68 -7.67 29.93
C SER A 194 -3.57 -8.10 28.46
N PHE A 195 -3.84 -9.37 28.15
CA PHE A 195 -3.85 -9.87 26.78
C PHE A 195 -4.95 -9.24 25.93
N LYS A 196 -6.14 -8.97 26.51
CA LYS A 196 -7.22 -8.25 25.81
C LYS A 196 -6.78 -6.83 25.42
N VAL A 197 -6.16 -6.08 26.32
CA VAL A 197 -5.62 -4.72 26.04
C VAL A 197 -4.57 -4.76 24.91
N GLN A 198 -3.70 -5.77 24.91
CA GLN A 198 -2.75 -5.98 23.81
C GLN A 198 -3.47 -6.28 22.48
N GLY A 199 -4.56 -7.07 22.51
CA GLY A 199 -5.41 -7.33 21.34
C GLY A 199 -6.10 -6.06 20.81
N GLU A 200 -6.58 -5.19 21.70
CA GLU A 200 -7.14 -3.89 21.34
C GLU A 200 -6.11 -3.00 20.63
N LEU A 201 -4.90 -2.93 21.15
CA LEU A 201 -3.80 -2.20 20.52
C LEU A 201 -3.46 -2.78 19.13
N ALA A 202 -3.35 -4.11 19.02
CA ALA A 202 -3.04 -4.78 17.76
C ALA A 202 -4.10 -4.49 16.69
N MET A 203 -5.39 -4.54 17.06
CA MET A 203 -6.50 -4.23 16.16
C MET A 203 -6.49 -2.77 15.72
N LEU A 204 -6.27 -1.83 16.64
CA LEU A 204 -6.18 -0.40 16.30
C LEU A 204 -4.98 -0.10 15.39
N THR A 205 -3.84 -0.76 15.65
CA THR A 205 -2.65 -0.63 14.81
C THR A 205 -2.89 -1.18 13.41
N ALA A 206 -3.49 -2.36 13.29
CA ALA A 206 -3.83 -2.95 11.98
C ALA A 206 -4.82 -2.08 11.21
N LYS A 207 -5.81 -1.48 11.90
CA LYS A 207 -6.74 -0.50 11.32
C LYS A 207 -5.99 0.73 10.79
N ALA A 208 -5.14 1.34 11.61
CA ALA A 208 -4.38 2.53 11.23
C ALA A 208 -3.46 2.28 10.03
N ASN A 209 -2.77 1.14 10.00
CA ASN A 209 -1.94 0.74 8.86
C ASN A 209 -2.74 0.60 7.56
N LEU A 210 -3.97 0.08 7.63
CA LEU A 210 -4.84 -0.02 6.46
C LEU A 210 -5.31 1.37 6.01
N GLU A 211 -5.76 2.23 6.94
CA GLU A 211 -6.22 3.59 6.67
C GLU A 211 -5.12 4.48 6.07
N GLU A 212 -3.85 4.27 6.44
CA GLU A 212 -2.70 4.96 5.84
C GLU A 212 -2.66 4.77 4.31
N PHE A 213 -2.85 3.53 3.84
CA PHE A 213 -2.85 3.23 2.40
C PHE A 213 -4.14 3.67 1.70
N LEU A 214 -5.25 3.75 2.42
CA LEU A 214 -6.51 4.25 1.86
C LEU A 214 -6.53 5.77 1.73
N GLY A 215 -5.78 6.48 2.59
CA GLY A 215 -5.81 7.93 2.71
C GLY A 215 -7.14 8.49 3.26
N VAL A 216 -8.00 7.61 3.78
CA VAL A 216 -9.29 7.92 4.40
C VAL A 216 -9.58 6.91 5.50
N LYS A 217 -10.51 7.21 6.41
CA LYS A 217 -10.94 6.28 7.44
C LYS A 217 -11.75 5.11 6.84
N LEU A 218 -11.69 3.94 7.48
CA LEU A 218 -12.42 2.75 7.04
C LEU A 218 -13.93 2.99 6.97
N GLU A 219 -14.48 3.79 7.88
CA GLU A 219 -15.91 4.12 7.95
C GLU A 219 -16.39 5.00 6.77
N GLU A 220 -15.47 5.66 6.07
CA GLU A 220 -15.77 6.51 4.92
C GLU A 220 -15.83 5.73 3.61
N VAL A 221 -15.34 4.49 3.59
CA VAL A 221 -15.36 3.63 2.41
C VAL A 221 -16.72 2.93 2.30
N LYS A 222 -17.55 3.40 1.37
CA LYS A 222 -18.93 2.93 1.14
C LYS A 222 -19.04 1.97 -0.05
#